data_bb5704958285ada8d742eb79d99b3e59
#
_entry.id   bb5704958285ada8d742eb79d99b3e59
#
_cell.length_a   1.000
_cell.length_b   1.000
_cell.length_c   1.000
_cell.angle_alpha   90.00
_cell.angle_beta   90.00
_cell.angle_gamma   90.00
#
_symmetry.space_group_name_H-M   'P 1'
#
loop_
_entity.id
_entity.type
_entity.pdbx_description
1 polymer ?
#
loop_
_entity_poly.entity_id
_entity_poly.type
_entity_poly.pdbx_seq_one_letter_code
_entity_poly.pdbx_strand_id
1 'polypeptide(L)'
;MSYDLEILGKLENGQYIRIAEPRYSSPTYNLGKMFRIAMDWDFDQETTYNIADVLDNIQRGISELERYPEKYVQYEPENRWGTVSGALDVLKSLKECILEQDIDKKYLYVRW
;
A
#
# COMPACT_ATOMS: atom_id res chain seq x y z
N MET A 1 10.87 11.64 5.16
CA MET A 1 10.39 10.49 5.92
C MET A 1 9.53 9.61 5.02
N SER A 2 9.44 8.34 5.31
CA SER A 2 8.78 7.37 4.46
C SER A 2 7.96 6.36 5.26
N TYR A 3 6.98 5.74 4.58
CA TYR A 3 6.31 4.58 5.10
C TYR A 3 7.25 3.37 5.04
N ASP A 4 6.99 2.38 5.87
CA ASP A 4 7.66 1.08 5.83
C ASP A 4 6.61 0.01 5.58
N LEU A 5 6.42 -0.37 4.32
CA LEU A 5 5.42 -1.36 3.94
C LEU A 5 5.93 -2.77 4.23
N GLU A 6 5.12 -3.53 4.96
CA GLU A 6 5.44 -4.91 5.30
C GLU A 6 4.22 -5.80 5.13
N ILE A 7 4.47 -7.04 4.69
CA ILE A 7 3.46 -8.11 4.71
C ILE A 7 3.75 -8.97 5.93
N LEU A 8 2.75 -9.14 6.78
CA LEU A 8 2.89 -9.77 8.07
C LEU A 8 1.99 -11.02 8.20
N GLY A 9 2.43 -11.96 9.00
CA GLY A 9 1.60 -13.02 9.55
C GLY A 9 1.37 -12.78 11.03
N LYS A 10 0.46 -13.53 11.62
CA LYS A 10 0.13 -13.40 13.04
C LYS A 10 0.35 -14.73 13.75
N LEU A 11 1.11 -14.72 14.83
CA LEU A 11 1.36 -15.89 15.65
C LEU A 11 0.18 -16.16 16.59
N GLU A 12 0.12 -17.36 17.16
CA GLU A 12 -0.95 -17.74 18.09
C GLU A 12 -1.05 -16.80 19.30
N ASN A 13 0.09 -16.26 19.75
CA ASN A 13 0.13 -15.32 20.87
C ASN A 13 -0.30 -13.90 20.49
N GLY A 14 -0.71 -13.68 19.23
CA GLY A 14 -1.14 -12.37 18.76
C GLY A 14 -0.04 -11.48 18.22
N GLN A 15 1.21 -11.89 18.28
CA GLN A 15 2.32 -11.13 17.72
C GLN A 15 2.35 -11.23 16.20
N TYR A 16 2.71 -10.12 15.54
CA TYR A 16 2.93 -10.11 14.10
C TYR A 16 4.39 -10.42 13.78
N ILE A 17 4.60 -11.14 12.68
CA ILE A 17 5.94 -11.38 12.15
C ILE A 17 5.97 -10.95 10.69
N ARG A 18 7.10 -10.40 10.26
CA ARG A 18 7.27 -10.04 8.84
C ARG A 18 7.47 -11.31 8.02
N ILE A 19 6.63 -11.48 7.00
CA ILE A 19 6.72 -12.59 6.05
C ILE A 19 7.43 -12.13 4.79
N ALA A 20 7.12 -10.93 4.31
CA ALA A 20 7.64 -10.42 3.06
C ALA A 20 7.64 -8.90 3.05
N GLU A 21 8.39 -8.34 2.12
CA GLU A 21 8.49 -6.91 1.90
C GLU A 21 8.29 -6.64 0.41
N PRO A 22 7.40 -5.72 0.03
CA PRO A 22 7.23 -5.40 -1.39
C PRO A 22 8.47 -4.71 -1.95
N ARG A 23 8.63 -4.76 -3.27
CA ARG A 23 9.80 -4.20 -3.96
C ARG A 23 10.01 -2.72 -3.65
N TYR A 24 8.93 -1.96 -3.62
CA TYR A 24 8.96 -0.53 -3.28
C TYR A 24 8.35 -0.33 -1.90
N SER A 25 9.10 -0.71 -0.86
CA SER A 25 8.60 -0.79 0.51
C SER A 25 8.67 0.51 1.30
N SER A 26 9.33 1.54 0.79
CA SER A 26 9.56 2.77 1.54
C SER A 26 9.12 4.03 0.77
N PRO A 27 7.81 4.11 0.38
CA PRO A 27 7.33 5.31 -0.29
C PRO A 27 7.33 6.51 0.64
N THR A 28 7.56 7.69 0.08
CA THR A 28 7.55 8.94 0.86
C THR A 28 6.16 9.22 1.45
N TYR A 29 6.12 9.79 2.65
CA TYR A 29 4.87 10.27 3.28
C TYR A 29 4.14 11.30 2.41
N ASN A 30 4.85 11.98 1.51
CA ASN A 30 4.27 12.97 0.61
C ASN A 30 3.22 12.35 -0.33
N LEU A 31 3.23 11.05 -0.52
CA LEU A 31 2.23 10.33 -1.32
C LEU A 31 0.99 9.94 -0.52
N GLY A 32 0.96 10.18 0.79
CA GLY A 32 -0.11 9.70 1.66
C GLY A 32 -1.50 10.13 1.23
N LYS A 33 -1.67 11.40 0.89
CA LYS A 33 -2.97 11.92 0.44
C LYS A 33 -3.41 11.26 -0.86
N MET A 34 -2.50 11.11 -1.82
CA MET A 34 -2.78 10.46 -3.09
C MET A 34 -3.21 9.01 -2.87
N PHE A 35 -2.50 8.27 -2.02
CA PHE A 35 -2.85 6.89 -1.69
C PHE A 35 -4.24 6.80 -1.07
N ARG A 36 -4.55 7.64 -0.09
CA ARG A 36 -5.84 7.59 0.62
C ARG A 36 -7.00 7.87 -0.31
N ILE A 37 -6.86 8.84 -1.20
CA ILE A 37 -7.91 9.19 -2.16
C ILE A 37 -8.07 8.10 -3.22
N ALA A 38 -6.96 7.66 -3.82
CA ALA A 38 -7.00 6.65 -4.89
C ALA A 38 -7.56 5.32 -4.38
N MET A 39 -7.17 4.90 -3.20
CA MET A 39 -7.63 3.65 -2.59
C MET A 39 -9.00 3.79 -1.90
N ASP A 40 -9.52 5.00 -1.74
CA ASP A 40 -10.73 5.26 -0.94
C ASP A 40 -10.59 4.62 0.45
N TRP A 41 -9.45 4.82 1.06
CA TRP A 41 -9.11 4.21 2.34
C TRP A 41 -8.25 5.16 3.15
N ASP A 42 -8.82 5.67 4.24
CA ASP A 42 -8.15 6.61 5.13
C ASP A 42 -7.30 5.85 6.16
N PHE A 43 -6.31 5.13 5.67
CA PHE A 43 -5.45 4.33 6.51
C PHE A 43 -4.61 5.19 7.46
N ASP A 44 -4.33 4.64 8.65
CA ASP A 44 -3.44 5.26 9.61
C ASP A 44 -2.02 4.71 9.46
N GLN A 45 -1.04 5.61 9.60
CA GLN A 45 0.37 5.26 9.58
C GLN A 45 0.71 4.29 10.71
N GLU A 46 1.59 3.34 10.45
CA GLU A 46 2.06 2.35 11.41
C GLU A 46 0.95 1.44 11.98
N THR A 47 -0.15 1.34 11.27
CA THR A 47 -1.27 0.48 11.64
C THR A 47 -1.28 -0.78 10.79
N THR A 48 -1.69 -1.90 11.39
CA THR A 48 -1.75 -3.20 10.73
C THR A 48 -3.19 -3.53 10.35
N TYR A 49 -3.39 -3.92 9.09
CA TYR A 49 -4.70 -4.24 8.53
C TYR A 49 -4.72 -5.65 7.97
N ASN A 50 -5.84 -6.36 8.13
CA ASN A 50 -6.02 -7.66 7.49
C ASN A 50 -6.18 -7.47 5.98
N ILE A 51 -5.40 -8.20 5.19
CA ILE A 51 -5.39 -8.03 3.73
C ILE A 51 -6.73 -8.38 3.11
N ALA A 52 -7.45 -9.36 3.65
CA ALA A 52 -8.78 -9.71 3.15
C ALA A 52 -9.74 -8.52 3.21
N ASP A 53 -9.56 -7.63 4.17
CA ASP A 53 -10.42 -6.45 4.35
C ASP A 53 -10.05 -5.28 3.42
N VAL A 54 -8.81 -5.21 2.97
CA VAL A 54 -8.29 -4.02 2.27
C VAL A 54 -7.78 -4.26 0.86
N LEU A 55 -7.76 -5.51 0.41
CA LEU A 55 -7.25 -5.85 -0.93
C LEU A 55 -8.02 -5.11 -2.04
N ASP A 56 -9.33 -5.00 -1.92
CA ASP A 56 -10.15 -4.29 -2.90
C ASP A 56 -9.78 -2.81 -2.97
N ASN A 57 -9.44 -2.21 -1.83
CA ASN A 57 -8.98 -0.82 -1.79
C ASN A 57 -7.65 -0.66 -2.51
N ILE A 58 -6.72 -1.58 -2.30
CA ILE A 58 -5.42 -1.57 -2.99
C ILE A 58 -5.64 -1.69 -4.51
N GLN A 59 -6.50 -2.60 -4.95
CA GLN A 59 -6.82 -2.78 -6.37
C GLN A 59 -7.51 -1.54 -6.95
N ARG A 60 -8.40 -0.91 -6.18
CA ARG A 60 -9.02 0.34 -6.59
C ARG A 60 -7.97 1.44 -6.80
N GLY A 61 -7.01 1.54 -5.88
CA GLY A 61 -5.93 2.52 -6.01
C GLY A 61 -5.13 2.35 -7.29
N ILE A 62 -4.78 1.11 -7.61
CA ILE A 62 -4.06 0.79 -8.85
C ILE A 62 -4.89 1.21 -10.06
N SER A 63 -6.16 0.84 -10.10
CA SER A 63 -7.06 1.15 -11.20
C SER A 63 -7.22 2.66 -11.39
N GLU A 64 -7.40 3.41 -10.31
CA GLU A 64 -7.57 4.87 -10.34
C GLU A 64 -6.31 5.56 -10.88
N LEU A 65 -5.15 5.19 -10.38
CA LEU A 65 -3.90 5.81 -10.82
C LEU A 65 -3.54 5.45 -12.26
N GLU A 66 -3.93 4.26 -12.74
CA GLU A 66 -3.69 3.86 -14.13
C GLU A 66 -4.65 4.57 -15.09
N ARG A 67 -5.93 4.66 -14.74
CA ARG A 67 -6.97 5.19 -15.64
C ARG A 67 -7.07 6.70 -15.62
N TYR A 68 -6.81 7.32 -14.49
CA TYR A 68 -7.03 8.76 -14.30
C TYR A 68 -5.79 9.45 -13.70
N PRO A 69 -4.59 9.24 -14.28
CA PRO A 69 -3.38 9.82 -13.71
C PRO A 69 -3.44 11.34 -13.60
N GLU A 70 -4.07 12.02 -14.56
CA GLU A 70 -4.20 13.48 -14.57
C GLU A 70 -5.03 14.02 -13.42
N LYS A 71 -5.95 13.21 -12.88
CA LYS A 71 -6.74 13.57 -11.71
C LYS A 71 -5.87 13.65 -10.45
N TYR A 72 -4.83 12.83 -10.40
CA TYR A 72 -3.98 12.68 -9.22
C TYR A 72 -2.71 13.53 -9.26
N VAL A 73 -2.37 14.14 -10.39
CA VAL A 73 -1.22 15.02 -10.52
C VAL A 73 -1.29 16.19 -9.52
N GLN A 74 -2.49 16.68 -9.24
CA GLN A 74 -2.69 17.77 -8.28
C GLN A 74 -2.22 17.42 -6.86
N TYR A 75 -2.06 16.14 -6.56
CA TYR A 75 -1.62 15.66 -5.25
C TYR A 75 -0.13 15.36 -5.22
N GLU A 76 0.59 15.58 -6.34
CA GLU A 76 2.04 15.47 -6.34
C GLU A 76 2.63 16.63 -5.55
N PRO A 77 3.58 16.36 -4.63
CA PRO A 77 4.16 17.43 -3.82
C PRO A 77 5.00 18.39 -4.66
N GLU A 78 5.03 19.65 -4.26
CA GLU A 78 5.78 20.70 -4.96
C GLU A 78 7.28 20.43 -5.00
N ASN A 79 7.81 19.72 -3.99
CA ASN A 79 9.23 19.36 -3.93
C ASN A 79 9.60 18.23 -4.90
N ARG A 80 8.64 17.71 -5.65
CA ARG A 80 8.79 16.60 -6.61
C ARG A 80 9.21 15.27 -5.99
N TRP A 81 9.02 15.12 -4.68
CA TRP A 81 9.28 13.89 -3.96
C TRP A 81 8.00 13.05 -3.92
N GLY A 82 7.70 12.43 -5.04
CA GLY A 82 6.52 11.58 -5.20
C GLY A 82 5.74 11.94 -6.45
N THR A 83 5.46 10.95 -7.27
CA THR A 83 4.74 11.10 -8.53
C THR A 83 3.60 10.10 -8.60
N VAL A 84 2.65 10.34 -9.48
CA VAL A 84 1.57 9.38 -9.78
C VAL A 84 2.16 8.06 -10.22
N SER A 85 3.16 8.09 -11.11
CA SER A 85 3.83 6.89 -11.60
C SER A 85 4.51 6.14 -10.46
N GLY A 86 5.18 6.85 -9.55
CA GLY A 86 5.81 6.24 -8.38
C GLY A 86 4.81 5.62 -7.43
N ALA A 87 3.69 6.30 -7.19
CA ALA A 87 2.62 5.77 -6.34
C ALA A 87 2.03 4.49 -6.94
N LEU A 88 1.82 4.48 -8.26
CA LEU A 88 1.31 3.30 -8.97
C LEU A 88 2.28 2.12 -8.83
N ASP A 89 3.58 2.37 -8.99
CA ASP A 89 4.60 1.34 -8.83
C ASP A 89 4.58 0.74 -7.42
N VAL A 90 4.41 1.57 -6.40
CA VAL A 90 4.30 1.13 -5.02
C VAL A 90 3.11 0.18 -4.84
N LEU A 91 1.91 0.58 -5.28
CA LEU A 91 0.71 -0.23 -5.12
C LEU A 91 0.78 -1.52 -5.93
N LYS A 92 1.34 -1.49 -7.14
CA LYS A 92 1.54 -2.69 -7.95
C LYS A 92 2.50 -3.65 -7.27
N SER A 93 3.61 -3.15 -6.73
CA SER A 93 4.57 -4.00 -6.02
C SER A 93 3.97 -4.61 -4.77
N LEU A 94 3.12 -3.86 -4.06
CA LEU A 94 2.40 -4.35 -2.89
C LEU A 94 1.45 -5.48 -3.27
N LYS A 95 0.63 -5.29 -4.29
CA LYS A 95 -0.30 -6.33 -4.78
C LYS A 95 0.46 -7.57 -5.22
N GLU A 96 1.52 -7.40 -6.00
CA GLU A 96 2.35 -8.50 -6.48
C GLU A 96 2.92 -9.30 -5.32
N CYS A 97 3.46 -8.62 -4.31
CA CYS A 97 3.99 -9.25 -3.11
C CYS A 97 2.92 -10.05 -2.36
N ILE A 98 1.70 -9.50 -2.26
CA ILE A 98 0.57 -10.20 -1.63
C ILE A 98 0.22 -11.48 -2.39
N LEU A 99 0.14 -11.40 -3.72
CA LEU A 99 -0.25 -12.52 -4.56
C LEU A 99 0.81 -13.63 -4.63
N GLU A 100 2.07 -13.28 -4.36
CA GLU A 100 3.17 -14.26 -4.32
C GLU A 100 3.11 -15.15 -3.07
N GLN A 101 2.38 -14.72 -2.04
CA GLN A 101 2.30 -15.49 -0.79
C GLN A 101 1.30 -16.62 -0.96
N ASP A 102 1.75 -17.87 -0.71
CA ASP A 102 0.90 -19.04 -0.74
C ASP A 102 0.18 -19.21 0.60
N ILE A 103 -0.51 -18.16 1.02
CA ILE A 103 -1.24 -18.08 2.28
C ILE A 103 -2.56 -17.38 2.00
N ASP A 104 -3.66 -17.88 2.56
CA ASP A 104 -4.98 -17.23 2.45
C ASP A 104 -4.91 -15.80 2.97
N LYS A 105 -5.55 -14.86 2.25
CA LYS A 105 -5.51 -13.43 2.59
C LYS A 105 -6.04 -13.13 3.97
N LYS A 106 -6.93 -13.94 4.51
CA LYS A 106 -7.45 -13.76 5.87
C LYS A 106 -6.39 -13.97 6.96
N TYR A 107 -5.25 -14.59 6.60
CA TYR A 107 -4.12 -14.81 7.49
C TYR A 107 -2.93 -13.90 7.18
N LEU A 108 -3.08 -12.99 6.23
CA LEU A 108 -2.07 -12.02 5.86
C LEU A 108 -2.47 -10.62 6.31
N TYR A 109 -1.48 -9.83 6.67
CA TYR A 109 -1.67 -8.47 7.14
C TYR A 109 -0.71 -7.54 6.42
N VAL A 110 -1.13 -6.29 6.23
CA VAL A 110 -0.30 -5.23 5.69
C VAL A 110 -0.13 -4.14 6.73
N ARG A 111 1.08 -3.62 6.84
CA ARG A 111 1.42 -2.48 7.67
C ARG A 111 2.02 -1.39 6.79
N TRP A 112 1.52 -0.19 6.99
CA TRP A 112 2.02 0.99 6.29
C TRP A 112 3.06 1.75 7.09
#